data_851a2a59af46fb3ff326daa8b8cadc90
#
_entry.id   851a2a59af46fb3ff326daa8b8cadc90
#
_cell.length_a   1.000
_cell.length_b   1.000
_cell.length_c   1.000
_cell.angle_alpha   90.00
_cell.angle_beta   90.00
_cell.angle_gamma   90.00
#
_symmetry.space_group_name_H-M   'P 1'
#
loop_
_entity.id
_entity.type
_entity.pdbx_description
1 polymer ?
#
loop_
_entity_poly.entity_id
_entity_poly.type
_entity_poly.pdbx_seq_one_letter_code
_entity_poly.pdbx_strand_id
1 'polypeptide(L)'
;PGATNLITGVADADCDGAPLVAISGQVGTDKMHITAHQYLDLRAMFEPITRRAYTVVRPDTMAEITRLAFKYAEREKPGATFIDLPVNISKMPVADDEKPLQHKSILPETALESQIEAAASMISYAKNPVILAGSGVIRSKAAKQLTTFAEKLKLPVINTMMAKGAIPFDNKYSMWTVGIPMDDYQTKMLEKASLVIAVGYDIIEYAPAKWHLTNADIIHIDTMPADINKNYQPEVEVVGNIPNSLERI
;
A
#
# COMPACT_ATOMS: atom_id res chain seq x y z
N PRO A 1 -1.75 -15.91 25.29
CA PRO A 1 -2.67 -16.47 24.27
C PRO A 1 -3.66 -15.43 23.71
N GLY A 2 -4.04 -14.38 24.48
CA GLY A 2 -4.94 -13.34 23.95
C GLY A 2 -4.39 -12.60 22.73
N ALA A 3 -3.09 -12.33 22.70
CA ALA A 3 -2.44 -11.67 21.58
C ALA A 3 -2.50 -12.49 20.26
N THR A 4 -2.57 -13.83 20.36
CA THR A 4 -2.66 -14.68 19.15
C THR A 4 -3.93 -14.45 18.34
N ASN A 5 -5.00 -13.96 18.97
CA ASN A 5 -6.24 -13.61 18.28
C ASN A 5 -6.10 -12.38 17.36
N LEU A 6 -5.05 -11.56 17.52
CA LEU A 6 -4.76 -10.43 16.66
C LEU A 6 -4.13 -10.83 15.32
N ILE A 7 -3.55 -12.05 15.23
CA ILE A 7 -2.75 -12.50 14.09
C ILE A 7 -3.52 -12.34 12.77
N THR A 8 -4.77 -12.80 12.72
CA THR A 8 -5.58 -12.73 11.50
C THR A 8 -5.78 -11.28 11.05
N GLY A 9 -6.22 -10.40 11.94
CA GLY A 9 -6.47 -8.99 11.58
C GLY A 9 -5.18 -8.21 11.29
N VAL A 10 -4.06 -8.55 11.94
CA VAL A 10 -2.75 -7.93 11.68
C VAL A 10 -2.20 -8.38 10.33
N ALA A 11 -2.32 -9.67 10.00
CA ALA A 11 -1.90 -10.21 8.71
C ALA A 11 -2.74 -9.64 7.56
N ASP A 12 -4.05 -9.52 7.76
CA ASP A 12 -4.98 -8.90 6.81
C ASP A 12 -4.60 -7.45 6.53
N ALA A 13 -4.37 -6.66 7.58
CA ALA A 13 -3.93 -5.27 7.46
C ALA A 13 -2.58 -5.13 6.72
N ASP A 14 -1.62 -6.03 6.95
CA ASP A 14 -0.33 -6.02 6.25
C ASP A 14 -0.48 -6.38 4.77
N CYS A 15 -1.29 -7.39 4.46
CA CYS A 15 -1.58 -7.80 3.08
C CYS A 15 -2.32 -6.70 2.30
N ASP A 16 -3.29 -6.04 2.94
CA ASP A 16 -4.09 -4.98 2.30
C ASP A 16 -3.39 -3.62 2.24
N GLY A 17 -2.17 -3.52 2.78
CA GLY A 17 -1.46 -2.24 2.86
C GLY A 17 -2.16 -1.22 3.76
N ALA A 18 -2.88 -1.68 4.78
CA ALA A 18 -3.54 -0.82 5.76
C ALA A 18 -2.59 -0.50 6.92
N PRO A 19 -2.30 0.79 7.20
CA PRO A 19 -1.39 1.15 8.29
C PRO A 19 -2.00 0.80 9.64
N LEU A 20 -1.35 -0.11 10.37
CA LEU A 20 -1.80 -0.60 11.67
C LEU A 20 -0.62 -0.68 12.65
N VAL A 21 -0.84 -0.25 13.90
CA VAL A 21 0.08 -0.50 15.01
C VAL A 21 -0.65 -1.36 16.04
N ALA A 22 -0.26 -2.62 16.16
CA ALA A 22 -0.79 -3.54 17.17
C ALA A 22 0.12 -3.52 18.41
N ILE A 23 -0.46 -3.41 19.59
CA ILE A 23 0.27 -3.41 20.87
C ILE A 23 -0.33 -4.51 21.75
N SER A 24 0.52 -5.38 22.29
CA SER A 24 0.11 -6.43 23.22
C SER A 24 0.95 -6.43 24.48
N GLY A 25 0.31 -6.75 25.60
CA GLY A 25 1.02 -7.03 26.84
C GLY A 25 1.75 -8.38 26.80
N GLN A 26 2.86 -8.46 27.52
CA GLN A 26 3.68 -9.68 27.70
C GLN A 26 3.95 -9.93 29.17
N VAL A 27 4.31 -11.15 29.54
CA VAL A 27 4.85 -11.46 30.87
C VAL A 27 6.09 -10.61 31.17
N GLY A 28 6.46 -10.49 32.44
CA GLY A 28 7.68 -9.76 32.79
C GLY A 28 8.94 -10.38 32.17
N THR A 29 9.93 -9.54 31.86
CA THR A 29 11.20 -9.95 31.24
C THR A 29 11.96 -11.01 32.04
N ASP A 30 11.73 -11.06 33.35
CA ASP A 30 12.23 -12.08 34.27
C ASP A 30 11.71 -13.50 33.99
N LYS A 31 10.62 -13.64 33.23
CA LYS A 31 9.97 -14.90 32.88
C LYS A 31 10.07 -15.27 31.40
N MET A 32 10.61 -14.41 30.55
CA MET A 32 10.65 -14.63 29.09
C MET A 32 11.68 -15.69 28.65
N HIS A 33 12.57 -16.15 29.54
CA HIS A 33 13.59 -17.16 29.26
C HIS A 33 13.22 -18.56 29.75
N ILE A 34 12.06 -18.73 30.35
CA ILE A 34 11.58 -20.00 30.92
C ILE A 34 10.18 -20.32 30.42
N THR A 35 9.77 -21.58 30.58
CA THR A 35 8.36 -21.96 30.38
C THR A 35 7.52 -21.34 31.48
N ALA A 36 6.78 -20.31 31.18
CA ALA A 36 5.92 -19.57 32.11
C ALA A 36 4.46 -19.58 31.65
N HIS A 37 3.55 -19.42 32.61
CA HIS A 37 2.11 -19.33 32.31
C HIS A 37 1.84 -18.16 31.35
N GLN A 38 1.18 -18.42 30.24
CA GLN A 38 0.82 -17.46 29.19
C GLN A 38 2.02 -16.80 28.45
N TYR A 39 3.25 -17.28 28.63
CA TYR A 39 4.36 -16.83 27.82
C TYR A 39 4.33 -17.46 26.43
N LEU A 40 4.43 -16.65 25.42
CA LEU A 40 4.69 -17.00 24.03
C LEU A 40 5.70 -15.99 23.46
N ASP A 41 6.54 -16.42 22.53
CA ASP A 41 7.39 -15.49 21.79
C ASP A 41 6.54 -14.73 20.77
N LEU A 42 5.85 -13.69 21.27
CA LEU A 42 4.95 -12.88 20.46
C LEU A 42 5.70 -12.16 19.34
N ARG A 43 6.91 -11.68 19.58
CA ARG A 43 7.71 -11.04 18.56
C ARG A 43 7.93 -11.98 17.38
N ALA A 44 8.41 -13.19 17.62
CA ALA A 44 8.63 -14.19 16.57
C ALA A 44 7.33 -14.56 15.84
N MET A 45 6.19 -14.58 16.53
CA MET A 45 4.89 -14.87 15.92
C MET A 45 4.40 -13.76 15.00
N PHE A 46 4.66 -12.50 15.31
CA PHE A 46 4.22 -11.36 14.51
C PHE A 46 5.24 -10.90 13.47
N GLU A 47 6.51 -11.28 13.58
CA GLU A 47 7.57 -10.86 12.65
C GLU A 47 7.26 -11.18 11.18
N PRO A 48 6.74 -12.37 10.80
CA PRO A 48 6.46 -12.70 9.40
C PRO A 48 5.20 -12.03 8.82
N ILE A 49 4.36 -11.41 9.66
CA ILE A 49 3.08 -10.79 9.27
C ILE A 49 3.04 -9.29 9.54
N THR A 50 4.20 -8.68 9.76
CA THR A 50 4.31 -7.24 10.03
C THR A 50 5.54 -6.65 9.37
N ARG A 51 5.51 -5.35 9.07
CA ARG A 51 6.68 -4.60 8.59
C ARG A 51 7.80 -4.57 9.62
N ARG A 52 7.44 -4.53 10.91
CA ARG A 52 8.36 -4.61 12.05
C ARG A 52 7.64 -5.11 13.30
N ALA A 53 8.32 -5.95 14.07
CA ALA A 53 7.90 -6.37 15.40
C ALA A 53 8.96 -5.97 16.43
N TYR A 54 8.54 -5.36 17.52
CA TYR A 54 9.41 -4.88 18.59
C TYR A 54 9.02 -5.50 19.92
N THR A 55 10.01 -5.81 20.77
CA THR A 55 9.80 -6.03 22.20
C THR A 55 10.43 -4.86 22.97
N VAL A 56 9.65 -4.20 23.80
CA VAL A 56 10.15 -3.10 24.65
C VAL A 56 10.90 -3.68 25.84
N VAL A 57 12.22 -3.49 25.90
CA VAL A 57 13.07 -4.03 26.95
C VAL A 57 13.52 -2.98 27.97
N ARG A 58 13.27 -1.71 27.69
CA ARG A 58 13.60 -0.56 28.56
C ARG A 58 12.49 0.49 28.46
N PRO A 59 12.06 1.11 29.57
CA PRO A 59 10.96 2.07 29.57
C PRO A 59 11.28 3.36 28.77
N ASP A 60 12.52 3.83 28.82
CA ASP A 60 13.01 5.02 28.12
C ASP A 60 13.07 4.88 26.59
N THR A 61 12.96 3.66 26.04
CA THR A 61 12.90 3.42 24.58
C THR A 61 11.48 3.45 24.01
N MET A 62 10.46 3.57 24.87
CA MET A 62 9.05 3.47 24.44
C MET A 62 8.65 4.54 23.43
N ALA A 63 9.09 5.79 23.62
CA ALA A 63 8.83 6.90 22.70
C ALA A 63 9.42 6.64 21.30
N GLU A 64 10.65 6.15 21.25
CA GLU A 64 11.33 5.81 19.99
C GLU A 64 10.64 4.64 19.28
N ILE A 65 10.41 3.54 19.99
CA ILE A 65 9.78 2.34 19.43
C ILE A 65 8.38 2.67 18.90
N THR A 66 7.59 3.42 19.66
CA THR A 66 6.26 3.85 19.22
C THR A 66 6.36 4.68 17.94
N ARG A 67 7.26 5.69 17.90
CA ARG A 67 7.43 6.53 16.71
C ARG A 67 7.91 5.73 15.50
N LEU A 68 8.82 4.77 15.70
CA LEU A 68 9.29 3.87 14.65
C LEU A 68 8.16 2.97 14.15
N ALA A 69 7.34 2.40 15.04
CA ALA A 69 6.21 1.56 14.66
C ALA A 69 5.24 2.31 13.75
N PHE A 70 4.82 3.52 14.12
CA PHE A 70 3.98 4.37 13.27
C PHE A 70 4.67 4.71 11.95
N LYS A 71 5.95 5.05 11.97
CA LYS A 71 6.70 5.39 10.75
C LYS A 71 6.75 4.22 9.76
N TYR A 72 6.96 2.99 10.25
CA TYR A 72 6.97 1.80 9.39
C TYR A 72 5.57 1.39 8.93
N ALA A 73 4.54 1.60 9.77
CA ALA A 73 3.17 1.34 9.36
C ALA A 73 2.69 2.28 8.24
N GLU A 74 3.08 3.56 8.31
CA GLU A 74 2.66 4.61 7.36
C GLU A 74 3.53 4.70 6.10
N ARG A 75 4.73 4.09 6.11
CA ARG A 75 5.64 4.12 4.95
C ARG A 75 5.06 3.35 3.78
N GLU A 76 5.24 3.86 2.56
CA GLU A 76 4.87 3.13 1.34
C GLU A 76 5.71 1.84 1.15
N LYS A 77 5.13 0.69 0.82
CA LYS A 77 3.66 0.43 0.93
C LYS A 77 3.29 0.31 2.41
N PRO A 78 2.17 0.89 2.89
CA PRO A 78 1.77 0.79 4.29
C PRO A 78 1.49 -0.66 4.72
N GLY A 79 1.49 -0.90 6.02
CA GLY A 79 1.21 -2.23 6.56
C GLY A 79 1.20 -2.25 8.08
N ALA A 80 1.18 -3.44 8.64
CA ALA A 80 1.10 -3.62 10.09
C ALA A 80 2.48 -3.56 10.77
N THR A 81 2.49 -3.09 12.00
CA THR A 81 3.62 -3.21 12.94
C THR A 81 3.14 -3.74 14.28
N PHE A 82 4.03 -4.33 15.04
CA PHE A 82 3.70 -4.93 16.33
C PHE A 82 4.64 -4.46 17.44
N ILE A 83 4.08 -4.17 18.61
CA ILE A 83 4.82 -3.83 19.82
C ILE A 83 4.43 -4.80 20.93
N ASP A 84 5.40 -5.54 21.44
CA ASP A 84 5.31 -6.44 22.58
C ASP A 84 5.81 -5.69 23.84
N LEU A 85 4.91 -5.47 24.81
CA LEU A 85 5.17 -4.65 26.00
C LEU A 85 5.15 -5.50 27.28
N PRO A 86 6.31 -5.89 27.83
CA PRO A 86 6.39 -6.63 29.08
C PRO A 86 5.81 -5.83 30.27
N VAL A 87 5.05 -6.54 31.13
CA VAL A 87 4.30 -5.92 32.23
C VAL A 87 5.18 -5.22 33.28
N ASN A 88 6.40 -5.71 33.50
CA ASN A 88 7.34 -5.05 34.42
C ASN A 88 7.89 -3.76 33.80
N ILE A 89 8.16 -3.74 32.51
CA ILE A 89 8.64 -2.53 31.80
C ILE A 89 7.55 -1.45 31.80
N SER A 90 6.28 -1.82 31.54
CA SER A 90 5.16 -0.86 31.55
C SER A 90 4.90 -0.17 32.89
N LYS A 91 5.45 -0.72 33.98
CA LYS A 91 5.31 -0.19 35.36
C LYS A 91 6.52 0.60 35.82
N MET A 92 7.62 0.58 35.05
CA MET A 92 8.83 1.32 35.43
C MET A 92 8.63 2.83 35.20
N PRO A 93 9.18 3.66 36.10
CA PRO A 93 9.18 5.11 35.89
C PRO A 93 10.06 5.49 34.69
N VAL A 94 9.67 6.54 34.01
CA VAL A 94 10.49 7.26 33.01
C VAL A 94 10.81 8.65 33.55
N ALA A 95 11.76 9.33 32.93
CA ALA A 95 12.10 10.70 33.30
C ALA A 95 10.92 11.64 32.96
N ASP A 96 10.68 12.65 33.80
CA ASP A 96 9.55 13.58 33.66
C ASP A 96 9.65 14.46 32.39
N ASP A 97 10.83 14.57 31.78
CA ASP A 97 11.09 15.31 30.55
C ASP A 97 10.99 14.44 29.29
N GLU A 98 10.74 13.14 29.43
CA GLU A 98 10.52 12.24 28.30
C GLU A 98 9.27 12.66 27.49
N LYS A 99 9.46 12.91 26.22
CA LYS A 99 8.40 13.41 25.32
C LYS A 99 8.21 12.50 24.11
N PRO A 100 6.99 12.39 23.59
CA PRO A 100 6.75 11.72 22.32
C PRO A 100 7.56 12.35 21.18
N LEU A 101 8.16 11.53 20.34
CA LEU A 101 8.87 12.01 19.16
C LEU A 101 7.90 12.57 18.12
N GLN A 102 8.25 13.71 17.54
CA GLN A 102 7.37 14.38 16.58
C GLN A 102 7.20 13.58 15.29
N HIS A 103 5.99 13.59 14.79
CA HIS A 103 5.68 13.10 13.45
C HIS A 103 6.22 14.07 12.39
N LYS A 104 6.92 13.50 11.39
CA LYS A 104 7.29 14.21 10.17
C LYS A 104 6.82 13.38 8.98
N SER A 105 5.96 13.95 8.15
CA SER A 105 5.47 13.29 6.93
C SER A 105 6.63 13.04 5.97
N ILE A 106 6.65 11.85 5.38
CA ILE A 106 7.54 11.53 4.28
C ILE A 106 6.80 11.92 3.00
N LEU A 107 7.37 12.82 2.22
CA LEU A 107 6.85 13.15 0.91
C LEU A 107 7.51 12.21 -0.11
N PRO A 108 6.74 11.59 -1.02
CA PRO A 108 7.30 10.78 -2.09
C PRO A 108 8.11 11.68 -3.03
N GLU A 109 9.18 11.11 -3.59
CA GLU A 109 10.01 11.78 -4.58
C GLU A 109 9.24 12.03 -5.88
N THR A 110 9.71 12.97 -6.69
CA THR A 110 9.15 13.21 -8.04
C THR A 110 9.75 12.23 -9.03
N ALA A 111 8.94 11.74 -9.96
CA ALA A 111 9.41 10.88 -11.05
C ALA A 111 10.43 11.61 -11.95
N LEU A 112 11.34 10.85 -12.54
CA LEU A 112 12.32 11.36 -13.49
C LEU A 112 11.62 11.88 -14.75
N GLU A 113 12.14 12.95 -15.34
CA GLU A 113 11.60 13.53 -16.60
C GLU A 113 11.55 12.49 -17.73
N SER A 114 12.61 11.69 -17.88
CA SER A 114 12.66 10.65 -18.89
C SER A 114 11.56 9.59 -18.78
N GLN A 115 11.11 9.27 -17.53
CA GLN A 115 9.99 8.35 -17.30
C GLN A 115 8.65 9.00 -17.69
N ILE A 116 8.48 10.28 -17.37
CA ILE A 116 7.31 11.09 -17.77
C ILE A 116 7.19 11.18 -19.28
N GLU A 117 8.28 11.54 -19.98
CA GLU A 117 8.33 11.65 -21.45
C GLU A 117 8.06 10.29 -22.12
N ALA A 118 8.63 9.20 -21.61
CA ALA A 118 8.39 7.86 -22.13
C ALA A 118 6.92 7.46 -21.98
N ALA A 119 6.31 7.69 -20.83
CA ALA A 119 4.90 7.42 -20.59
C ALA A 119 4.00 8.26 -21.52
N ALA A 120 4.23 9.57 -21.61
CA ALA A 120 3.48 10.46 -22.51
C ALA A 120 3.58 10.02 -23.98
N SER A 121 4.77 9.63 -24.42
CA SER A 121 4.99 9.09 -25.75
C SER A 121 4.16 7.84 -25.99
N MET A 122 4.23 6.83 -25.12
CA MET A 122 3.45 5.59 -25.24
C MET A 122 1.95 5.85 -25.30
N ILE A 123 1.44 6.75 -24.44
CA ILE A 123 0.02 7.12 -24.42
C ILE A 123 -0.40 7.75 -25.74
N SER A 124 0.43 8.62 -26.33
CA SER A 124 0.11 9.34 -27.58
C SER A 124 -0.02 8.43 -28.79
N TYR A 125 0.68 7.28 -28.80
CA TYR A 125 0.63 6.32 -29.90
C TYR A 125 -0.33 5.15 -29.68
N ALA A 126 -0.85 5.00 -28.45
CA ALA A 126 -1.75 3.90 -28.13
C ALA A 126 -3.11 4.03 -28.84
N LYS A 127 -3.59 2.92 -29.41
CA LYS A 127 -4.89 2.90 -30.13
C LYS A 127 -6.08 2.84 -29.16
N ASN A 128 -5.98 1.98 -28.16
CA ASN A 128 -7.04 1.72 -27.17
C ASN A 128 -6.45 1.74 -25.75
N PRO A 129 -6.00 2.90 -25.24
CA PRO A 129 -5.47 3.00 -23.88
C PRO A 129 -6.61 2.95 -22.84
N VAL A 130 -6.37 2.26 -21.74
CA VAL A 130 -7.30 2.12 -20.61
C VAL A 130 -6.53 2.40 -19.32
N ILE A 131 -7.13 3.16 -18.40
CA ILE A 131 -6.58 3.37 -17.08
C ILE A 131 -7.11 2.29 -16.12
N LEU A 132 -6.21 1.62 -15.41
CA LEU A 132 -6.52 0.76 -14.27
C LEU A 132 -6.06 1.46 -12.99
N ALA A 133 -7.02 1.96 -12.23
CA ALA A 133 -6.76 2.67 -10.97
C ALA A 133 -6.77 1.71 -9.79
N GLY A 134 -5.71 1.71 -9.00
CA GLY A 134 -5.58 0.95 -7.77
C GLY A 134 -5.62 1.81 -6.50
N SER A 135 -5.49 1.19 -5.34
CA SER A 135 -5.59 1.81 -4.01
C SER A 135 -4.58 2.95 -3.77
N GLY A 136 -3.44 2.94 -4.48
CA GLY A 136 -2.45 4.01 -4.45
C GLY A 136 -3.01 5.38 -4.84
N VAL A 137 -4.02 5.44 -5.73
CA VAL A 137 -4.73 6.67 -6.07
C VAL A 137 -5.44 7.26 -4.84
N ILE A 138 -6.06 6.40 -4.03
CA ILE A 138 -6.76 6.82 -2.80
C ILE A 138 -5.75 7.25 -1.73
N ARG A 139 -4.72 6.42 -1.49
CA ARG A 139 -3.68 6.71 -0.48
C ARG A 139 -2.93 8.00 -0.77
N SER A 140 -2.56 8.25 -2.03
CA SER A 140 -1.86 9.46 -2.47
C SER A 140 -2.78 10.67 -2.65
N LYS A 141 -4.10 10.52 -2.44
CA LYS A 141 -5.14 11.56 -2.66
C LYS A 141 -5.15 12.09 -4.10
N ALA A 142 -4.85 11.24 -5.07
CA ALA A 142 -4.70 11.59 -6.49
C ALA A 142 -6.02 11.57 -7.28
N ALA A 143 -7.16 11.34 -6.67
CA ALA A 143 -8.46 11.19 -7.36
C ALA A 143 -8.81 12.38 -8.27
N LYS A 144 -8.52 13.61 -7.83
CA LYS A 144 -8.76 14.82 -8.63
C LYS A 144 -7.85 14.86 -9.86
N GLN A 145 -6.57 14.57 -9.71
CA GLN A 145 -5.60 14.55 -10.79
C GLN A 145 -5.92 13.43 -11.79
N LEU A 146 -6.26 12.24 -11.30
CA LEU A 146 -6.68 11.12 -12.15
C LEU A 146 -7.92 11.48 -12.97
N THR A 147 -8.93 12.10 -12.36
CA THR A 147 -10.14 12.55 -13.06
C THR A 147 -9.78 13.55 -14.16
N THR A 148 -8.97 14.56 -13.83
CA THR A 148 -8.52 15.57 -14.81
C THR A 148 -7.73 14.94 -15.95
N PHE A 149 -6.83 14.02 -15.64
CA PHE A 149 -6.03 13.27 -16.62
C PHE A 149 -6.92 12.46 -17.57
N ALA A 150 -7.87 11.71 -17.02
CA ALA A 150 -8.81 10.92 -17.81
C ALA A 150 -9.69 11.81 -18.72
N GLU A 151 -10.15 12.95 -18.22
CA GLU A 151 -10.97 13.90 -18.99
C GLU A 151 -10.19 14.58 -20.13
N LYS A 152 -8.96 15.05 -19.86
CA LYS A 152 -8.10 15.68 -20.87
C LYS A 152 -7.78 14.73 -22.01
N LEU A 153 -7.42 13.48 -21.67
CA LEU A 153 -7.01 12.48 -22.66
C LEU A 153 -8.19 11.64 -23.19
N LYS A 154 -9.38 11.82 -22.62
CA LYS A 154 -10.62 11.07 -22.96
C LYS A 154 -10.45 9.55 -22.78
N LEU A 155 -9.82 9.16 -21.68
CA LEU A 155 -9.49 7.77 -21.38
C LEU A 155 -10.49 7.13 -20.42
N PRO A 156 -10.96 5.90 -20.69
CA PRO A 156 -11.77 5.14 -19.74
C PRO A 156 -10.95 4.76 -18.50
N VAL A 157 -11.58 4.83 -17.34
CA VAL A 157 -10.99 4.49 -16.05
C VAL A 157 -11.74 3.32 -15.45
N ILE A 158 -11.06 2.23 -15.26
CA ILE A 158 -11.49 1.07 -14.48
C ILE A 158 -10.80 1.16 -13.12
N ASN A 159 -11.51 0.89 -12.03
CA ASN A 159 -10.90 0.86 -10.71
C ASN A 159 -10.99 -0.53 -10.07
N THR A 160 -10.01 -0.87 -9.25
CA THR A 160 -10.09 -2.06 -8.40
C THR A 160 -11.11 -1.84 -7.28
N MET A 161 -11.44 -2.92 -6.53
CA MET A 161 -12.31 -2.82 -5.36
C MET A 161 -11.77 -1.82 -4.33
N MET A 162 -10.47 -1.84 -4.06
CA MET A 162 -9.81 -0.98 -3.08
C MET A 162 -9.64 0.47 -3.57
N ALA A 163 -9.81 0.71 -4.87
CA ALA A 163 -9.73 2.03 -5.49
C ALA A 163 -11.11 2.68 -5.75
N LYS A 164 -12.18 2.19 -5.12
CA LYS A 164 -13.50 2.85 -5.22
C LYS A 164 -13.41 4.30 -4.77
N GLY A 165 -13.88 5.22 -5.61
CA GLY A 165 -13.77 6.66 -5.39
C GLY A 165 -12.54 7.32 -6.06
N ALA A 166 -11.70 6.56 -6.77
CA ALA A 166 -10.59 7.11 -7.55
C ALA A 166 -11.07 8.03 -8.69
N ILE A 167 -12.28 7.80 -9.18
CA ILE A 167 -13.00 8.68 -10.12
C ILE A 167 -14.47 8.75 -9.67
N PRO A 168 -15.16 9.91 -9.82
CA PRO A 168 -16.59 10.00 -9.53
C PRO A 168 -17.39 8.98 -10.34
N PHE A 169 -18.35 8.33 -9.69
CA PHE A 169 -19.15 7.25 -10.29
C PHE A 169 -19.96 7.70 -11.52
N ASP A 170 -20.42 8.94 -11.52
CA ASP A 170 -21.20 9.58 -12.59
C ASP A 170 -20.32 10.25 -13.67
N ASN A 171 -19.00 10.18 -13.55
CA ASN A 171 -18.10 10.69 -14.58
C ASN A 171 -18.23 9.81 -15.84
N LYS A 172 -18.34 10.44 -17.01
CA LYS A 172 -18.52 9.75 -18.31
C LYS A 172 -17.38 8.81 -18.70
N TYR A 173 -16.22 8.94 -18.08
CA TYR A 173 -15.06 8.06 -18.27
C TYR A 173 -14.94 6.97 -17.19
N SER A 174 -15.82 6.96 -16.19
CA SER A 174 -15.87 5.91 -15.19
C SER A 174 -16.46 4.64 -15.78
N MET A 175 -15.66 3.58 -15.82
CA MET A 175 -16.07 2.22 -16.23
C MET A 175 -16.28 1.30 -15.04
N TRP A 176 -16.34 1.87 -13.85
CA TRP A 176 -16.63 1.22 -12.56
C TRP A 176 -15.57 0.20 -12.13
N THR A 177 -15.97 -0.69 -11.21
CA THR A 177 -15.06 -1.61 -10.52
C THR A 177 -14.93 -2.94 -11.27
N VAL A 178 -13.68 -3.39 -11.49
CA VAL A 178 -13.37 -4.68 -12.09
C VAL A 178 -13.44 -5.82 -11.06
N GLY A 179 -13.79 -7.00 -11.52
CA GLY A 179 -13.69 -8.25 -10.76
C GLY A 179 -14.96 -8.65 -10.00
N ILE A 180 -16.11 -7.98 -10.25
CA ILE A 180 -17.39 -8.29 -9.60
C ILE A 180 -18.55 -8.20 -10.62
N PRO A 181 -19.09 -9.32 -11.06
CA PRO A 181 -18.56 -10.69 -10.97
C PRO A 181 -17.29 -10.89 -11.82
N MET A 182 -16.64 -12.04 -11.67
CA MET A 182 -15.53 -12.40 -12.57
C MET A 182 -16.02 -12.44 -14.02
N ASP A 183 -15.13 -12.10 -14.98
CA ASP A 183 -15.43 -12.03 -16.41
C ASP A 183 -16.51 -10.96 -16.73
N ASP A 184 -16.36 -9.81 -16.10
CA ASP A 184 -17.20 -8.63 -16.29
C ASP A 184 -16.83 -7.83 -17.56
N TYR A 185 -17.58 -6.76 -17.84
CA TYR A 185 -17.33 -5.88 -19.00
C TYR A 185 -15.98 -5.16 -18.87
N GLN A 186 -15.54 -4.87 -17.66
CA GLN A 186 -14.29 -4.21 -17.35
C GLN A 186 -13.11 -5.10 -17.72
N THR A 187 -13.15 -6.37 -17.37
CA THR A 187 -12.15 -7.37 -17.79
C THR A 187 -12.06 -7.45 -19.30
N LYS A 188 -13.21 -7.52 -20.01
CA LYS A 188 -13.25 -7.54 -21.47
C LYS A 188 -12.70 -6.26 -22.12
N MET A 189 -12.83 -5.11 -21.43
CA MET A 189 -12.23 -3.87 -21.88
C MET A 189 -10.70 -3.90 -21.75
N LEU A 190 -10.18 -4.39 -20.61
CA LEU A 190 -8.75 -4.58 -20.39
C LEU A 190 -8.14 -5.58 -21.39
N GLU A 191 -8.84 -6.67 -21.70
CA GLU A 191 -8.43 -7.64 -22.72
C GLU A 191 -8.28 -7.04 -24.14
N LYS A 192 -9.05 -6.01 -24.46
CA LYS A 192 -9.03 -5.32 -25.75
C LYS A 192 -8.12 -4.09 -25.76
N ALA A 193 -7.55 -3.72 -24.62
CA ALA A 193 -6.65 -2.59 -24.53
C ALA A 193 -5.37 -2.85 -25.34
N SER A 194 -4.83 -1.82 -25.96
CA SER A 194 -3.48 -1.84 -26.55
C SER A 194 -2.44 -1.34 -25.53
N LEU A 195 -2.90 -0.60 -24.52
CA LEU A 195 -2.09 -0.05 -23.44
C LEU A 195 -2.93 -0.01 -22.16
N VAL A 196 -2.39 -0.53 -21.08
CA VAL A 196 -2.96 -0.38 -19.73
C VAL A 196 -2.09 0.60 -18.95
N ILE A 197 -2.70 1.70 -18.50
CA ILE A 197 -2.07 2.69 -17.63
C ILE A 197 -2.46 2.35 -16.20
N ALA A 198 -1.62 1.60 -15.50
CA ALA A 198 -1.83 1.18 -14.12
C ALA A 198 -1.39 2.32 -13.18
N VAL A 199 -2.34 2.96 -12.50
CA VAL A 199 -2.11 4.10 -11.62
C VAL A 199 -2.38 3.70 -10.17
N GLY A 200 -1.35 3.71 -9.34
CA GLY A 200 -1.45 3.30 -7.94
C GLY A 200 -1.96 1.87 -7.77
N TYR A 201 -1.69 1.02 -8.73
CA TYR A 201 -2.20 -0.36 -8.77
C TYR A 201 -1.20 -1.33 -8.17
N ASP A 202 -1.70 -2.18 -7.27
CA ASP A 202 -0.97 -3.31 -6.73
C ASP A 202 -1.53 -4.63 -7.29
N ILE A 203 -0.63 -5.56 -7.66
CA ILE A 203 -1.01 -6.87 -8.23
C ILE A 203 -1.85 -7.73 -7.29
N ILE A 204 -1.84 -7.44 -5.99
CA ILE A 204 -2.65 -8.11 -4.97
C ILE A 204 -4.14 -7.73 -5.07
N GLU A 205 -4.46 -6.53 -5.56
CA GLU A 205 -5.84 -6.01 -5.59
C GLU A 205 -6.73 -6.75 -6.59
N TYR A 206 -6.19 -7.06 -7.77
CA TYR A 206 -6.84 -7.86 -8.79
C TYR A 206 -5.78 -8.51 -9.67
N ALA A 207 -5.53 -9.80 -9.49
CA ALA A 207 -4.40 -10.51 -10.07
C ALA A 207 -4.26 -10.29 -11.60
N PRO A 208 -3.08 -9.88 -12.11
CA PRO A 208 -2.87 -9.62 -13.53
C PRO A 208 -3.24 -10.79 -14.45
N ALA A 209 -3.07 -12.02 -13.99
CA ALA A 209 -3.48 -13.21 -14.74
C ALA A 209 -4.98 -13.27 -15.09
N LYS A 210 -5.81 -12.43 -14.46
CA LYS A 210 -7.25 -12.37 -14.71
C LYS A 210 -7.65 -11.33 -15.75
N TRP A 211 -6.79 -10.37 -16.05
CA TRP A 211 -7.10 -9.27 -16.96
C TRP A 211 -6.05 -9.02 -18.04
N HIS A 212 -4.80 -9.35 -17.81
CA HIS A 212 -3.73 -9.23 -18.81
C HIS A 212 -3.57 -10.57 -19.55
N LEU A 213 -4.55 -10.88 -20.40
CA LEU A 213 -4.58 -12.10 -21.22
C LEU A 213 -4.07 -11.89 -22.63
N THR A 214 -3.73 -10.65 -22.99
CA THR A 214 -3.20 -10.22 -24.28
C THR A 214 -1.83 -9.55 -24.09
N ASN A 215 -1.18 -9.20 -25.19
CA ASN A 215 0.10 -8.51 -25.18
C ASN A 215 -0.10 -6.96 -25.14
N ALA A 216 -0.99 -6.46 -24.29
CA ALA A 216 -1.10 -5.03 -24.08
C ALA A 216 0.15 -4.51 -23.36
N ASP A 217 0.71 -3.40 -23.85
CA ASP A 217 1.78 -2.70 -23.13
C ASP A 217 1.27 -2.16 -21.79
N ILE A 218 2.15 -2.04 -20.79
CA ILE A 218 1.79 -1.55 -19.47
C ILE A 218 2.67 -0.35 -19.11
N ILE A 219 2.05 0.72 -18.64
CA ILE A 219 2.69 1.80 -17.88
C ILE A 219 2.30 1.65 -16.43
N HIS A 220 3.29 1.63 -15.54
CA HIS A 220 3.09 1.63 -14.09
C HIS A 220 3.39 3.02 -13.52
N ILE A 221 2.40 3.66 -12.89
CA ILE A 221 2.53 4.98 -12.24
C ILE A 221 2.24 4.81 -10.75
N ASP A 222 3.27 4.79 -9.92
CA ASP A 222 3.13 4.59 -8.48
C ASP A 222 4.27 5.27 -7.71
N THR A 223 4.15 5.31 -6.38
CA THR A 223 5.20 5.74 -5.44
C THR A 223 6.34 4.73 -5.32
N MET A 224 6.11 3.49 -5.69
CA MET A 224 7.07 2.37 -5.64
C MET A 224 7.21 1.71 -7.02
N PRO A 225 8.36 1.08 -7.29
CA PRO A 225 8.49 0.21 -8.45
C PRO A 225 7.46 -0.93 -8.45
N ALA A 226 7.14 -1.43 -9.63
CA ALA A 226 6.20 -2.51 -9.81
C ALA A 226 6.69 -3.83 -9.19
N ASP A 227 5.79 -4.56 -8.52
CA ASP A 227 5.99 -5.97 -8.24
C ASP A 227 5.72 -6.76 -9.53
N ILE A 228 6.78 -7.27 -10.14
CA ILE A 228 6.70 -7.94 -11.45
C ILE A 228 6.39 -9.43 -11.32
N ASN A 229 5.61 -9.93 -12.28
CA ASN A 229 5.44 -11.37 -12.52
C ASN A 229 5.25 -11.64 -14.03
N LYS A 230 5.05 -12.89 -14.41
CA LYS A 230 4.90 -13.26 -15.83
C LYS A 230 3.75 -12.55 -16.57
N ASN A 231 2.75 -12.05 -15.84
CA ASN A 231 1.58 -11.36 -16.39
C ASN A 231 1.58 -9.85 -16.11
N TYR A 232 2.62 -9.32 -15.46
CA TYR A 232 2.74 -7.91 -15.16
C TYR A 232 4.20 -7.48 -15.25
N GLN A 233 4.57 -6.95 -16.39
CA GLN A 233 5.92 -6.48 -16.71
C GLN A 233 5.78 -5.14 -17.44
N PRO A 234 5.77 -4.01 -16.70
CA PRO A 234 5.63 -2.69 -17.31
C PRO A 234 6.79 -2.35 -18.25
N GLU A 235 6.50 -1.80 -19.40
CA GLU A 235 7.48 -1.23 -20.33
C GLU A 235 8.03 0.10 -19.82
N VAL A 236 7.20 0.84 -19.06
CA VAL A 236 7.59 2.10 -18.43
C VAL A 236 7.08 2.13 -16.99
N GLU A 237 7.99 2.43 -16.07
CA GLU A 237 7.65 2.68 -14.67
C GLU A 237 7.88 4.16 -14.34
N VAL A 238 6.82 4.87 -14.00
CA VAL A 238 6.85 6.26 -13.51
C VAL A 238 6.78 6.23 -12.00
N VAL A 239 7.94 6.14 -11.36
CA VAL A 239 8.05 5.98 -9.91
C VAL A 239 8.19 7.33 -9.23
N GLY A 240 7.20 7.71 -8.42
CA GLY A 240 7.21 8.97 -7.69
C GLY A 240 5.82 9.40 -7.21
N ASN A 241 5.67 10.68 -6.92
CA ASN A 241 4.42 11.26 -6.46
C ASN A 241 3.32 11.14 -7.54
N ILE A 242 2.31 10.29 -7.32
CA ILE A 242 1.25 9.99 -8.30
C ILE A 242 0.54 11.27 -8.80
N PRO A 243 0.03 12.17 -7.91
CA PRO A 243 -0.54 13.44 -8.35
C PRO A 243 0.36 14.23 -9.29
N ASN A 244 1.63 14.41 -8.92
CA ASN A 244 2.60 15.15 -9.72
C ASN A 244 2.88 14.46 -11.07
N SER A 245 3.01 13.15 -11.09
CA SER A 245 3.23 12.38 -12.32
C SER A 245 2.08 12.54 -13.31
N LEU A 246 0.83 12.45 -12.83
CA LEU A 246 -0.37 12.62 -13.67
C LEU A 246 -0.52 14.05 -14.23
N GLU A 247 -0.03 15.06 -13.52
CA GLU A 247 -0.06 16.47 -13.99
C GLU A 247 1.00 16.75 -15.06
N ARG A 248 2.12 16.01 -15.00
CA ARG A 248 3.27 16.20 -15.92
C ARG A 248 3.19 15.39 -17.20
N ILE A 249 2.49 14.26 -17.20
CA ILE A 249 2.16 13.48 -18.41
C ILE A 249 1.03 14.20 -19.17
#